data_c14d74208caa51191704b5656e209f2a
#
_entry.id   c14d74208caa51191704b5656e209f2a
#
_cell.length_a   1.000
_cell.length_b   1.000
_cell.length_c   1.000
_cell.angle_alpha   90.00
_cell.angle_beta   90.00
_cell.angle_gamma   90.00
#
_symmetry.space_group_name_H-M   'P 1'
#
loop_
_entity.id
_entity.type
_entity.pdbx_description
1 polymer ?
#
loop_
_entity_poly.entity_id
_entity_poly.type
_entity_poly.pdbx_seq_one_letter_code
_entity_poly.pdbx_strand_id
1 'polypeptide(L)'
;GLNSMALWGGNALQGDQRTSLWLAHGIRWQLDGSYNVIPHRYSNITKSPYGSPSAGVFLLPDSLQRLVQAIPLPSGAAYNARLIGILTDQLNSSALTPTRVNTAESKVRLRGRPVKGFQFELTGLERQREGSMPQGAAFGVSNAIELALPVSQRTVDGQAAATFMHKDLTVRASLGASVFKNNISTLIWDNPRRLTDTTTISSRGRMDLSPDNHVVRGQIALGL
;
A
#
# COMPACT_ATOMS: atom_id res chain seq x y z
N GLY A 1 37.71 -2.82 -22.89
CA GLY A 1 36.45 -2.11 -22.91
C GLY A 1 36.47 -0.97 -21.92
N LEU A 2 35.79 0.15 -22.24
CA LEU A 2 35.66 1.27 -21.30
C LEU A 2 34.68 0.88 -20.21
N ASN A 3 35.07 1.05 -18.95
CA ASN A 3 34.19 0.97 -17.79
C ASN A 3 33.61 2.34 -17.54
N SER A 4 32.32 2.42 -17.34
CA SER A 4 31.59 3.65 -17.03
C SER A 4 30.73 3.44 -15.81
N MET A 5 30.69 4.46 -14.95
CA MET A 5 29.89 4.46 -13.73
C MET A 5 29.26 5.83 -13.54
N ALA A 6 27.98 5.85 -13.15
CA ALA A 6 27.30 7.04 -12.70
C ALA A 6 26.52 6.71 -11.42
N LEU A 7 26.62 7.59 -10.43
CA LEU A 7 25.83 7.57 -9.21
C LEU A 7 25.11 8.90 -9.09
N TRP A 8 23.83 8.85 -8.89
CA TRP A 8 23.01 10.03 -8.65
C TRP A 8 22.21 9.84 -7.36
N GLY A 9 22.08 10.90 -6.58
CA GLY A 9 21.30 10.92 -5.35
C GLY A 9 20.61 12.26 -5.16
N GLY A 10 19.38 12.22 -4.67
CA GLY A 10 18.60 13.38 -4.28
C GLY A 10 17.88 13.13 -2.97
N ASN A 11 17.74 14.17 -2.14
CA ASN A 11 17.06 14.12 -0.86
C ASN A 11 17.56 13.00 0.06
N ALA A 12 18.88 12.76 0.07
CA ALA A 12 19.49 11.70 0.86
C ALA A 12 19.12 11.83 2.33
N LEU A 13 18.73 10.72 2.97
CA LEU A 13 18.26 10.62 4.36
C LEU A 13 16.95 11.37 4.66
N GLN A 14 16.23 11.84 3.65
CA GLN A 14 14.90 12.44 3.79
C GLN A 14 13.81 11.44 3.44
N GLY A 15 12.57 11.76 3.82
CA GLY A 15 11.42 10.88 3.59
C GLY A 15 11.03 10.68 2.12
N ASP A 16 11.64 11.39 1.19
CA ASP A 16 11.42 11.35 -0.27
C ASP A 16 12.75 11.14 -1.03
N GLN A 17 13.68 10.41 -0.43
CA GLN A 17 14.99 10.16 -1.01
C GLN A 17 14.93 9.38 -2.33
N ARG A 18 15.88 9.69 -3.22
CA ARG A 18 16.08 8.99 -4.50
C ARG A 18 17.57 8.71 -4.70
N THR A 19 17.88 7.50 -5.15
CA THR A 19 19.25 7.12 -5.49
C THR A 19 19.23 6.25 -6.73
N SER A 20 20.16 6.47 -7.65
CA SER A 20 20.34 5.59 -8.80
C SER A 20 21.83 5.33 -9.06
N LEU A 21 22.13 4.11 -9.46
CA LEU A 21 23.43 3.63 -9.85
C LEU A 21 23.34 3.08 -11.28
N TRP A 22 24.29 3.46 -12.10
CA TRP A 22 24.49 2.91 -13.42
C TRP A 22 25.94 2.47 -13.59
N LEU A 23 26.14 1.24 -14.01
CA LEU A 23 27.45 0.66 -14.30
C LEU A 23 27.42 0.04 -15.71
N ALA A 24 28.46 0.24 -16.49
CA ALA A 24 28.60 -0.38 -17.79
C ALA A 24 30.03 -0.86 -18.07
N HIS A 25 30.16 -1.99 -18.74
CA HIS A 25 31.41 -2.48 -19.30
C HIS A 25 31.29 -2.60 -20.82
N GLY A 26 31.74 -1.55 -21.51
CA GLY A 26 31.53 -1.36 -22.94
C GLY A 26 30.04 -1.44 -23.30
N ILE A 27 29.75 -2.13 -24.40
CA ILE A 27 28.36 -2.39 -24.84
C ILE A 27 27.83 -3.75 -24.38
N ARG A 28 28.68 -4.54 -23.69
CA ARG A 28 28.36 -5.94 -23.36
C ARG A 28 27.55 -6.08 -22.10
N TRP A 29 27.80 -5.24 -21.09
CA TRP A 29 27.20 -5.37 -19.78
C TRP A 29 26.72 -4.02 -19.27
N GLN A 30 25.54 -4.00 -18.70
CA GLN A 30 24.98 -2.84 -18.06
C GLN A 30 24.19 -3.27 -16.83
N LEU A 31 24.46 -2.63 -15.70
CA LEU A 31 23.71 -2.76 -14.46
C LEU A 31 23.11 -1.40 -14.09
N ASP A 32 21.79 -1.38 -13.92
CA ASP A 32 21.05 -0.23 -13.41
C ASP A 32 20.47 -0.60 -12.04
N GLY A 33 20.65 0.24 -11.06
CA GLY A 33 20.03 0.14 -9.74
C GLY A 33 19.33 1.43 -9.37
N SER A 34 18.17 1.37 -8.72
CA SER A 34 17.53 2.56 -8.18
C SER A 34 16.76 2.25 -6.90
N TYR A 35 16.75 3.23 -6.01
CA TYR A 35 15.94 3.25 -4.80
C TYR A 35 15.21 4.59 -4.73
N ASN A 36 13.91 4.55 -4.49
CA ASN A 36 13.06 5.72 -4.45
C ASN A 36 12.02 5.59 -3.33
N VAL A 37 11.84 6.62 -2.52
CA VAL A 37 10.78 6.72 -1.52
C VAL A 37 9.84 7.84 -1.89
N ILE A 38 8.56 7.51 -2.01
CA ILE A 38 7.49 8.47 -2.36
C ILE A 38 6.52 8.54 -1.18
N PRO A 39 6.57 9.63 -0.38
CA PRO A 39 5.58 9.85 0.66
C PRO A 39 4.28 10.39 0.05
N HIS A 40 3.17 9.76 0.35
CA HIS A 40 1.85 10.28 0.07
C HIS A 40 1.17 10.69 1.37
N ARG A 41 1.02 11.98 1.59
CA ARG A 41 0.38 12.56 2.80
C ARG A 41 -1.08 12.87 2.48
N TYR A 42 -1.99 12.29 3.25
CA TYR A 42 -3.42 12.56 3.15
C TYR A 42 -3.83 13.68 4.11
N SER A 43 -3.41 13.59 5.37
CA SER A 43 -3.70 14.60 6.38
C SER A 43 -2.68 14.60 7.51
N ASN A 44 -2.40 15.79 8.05
CA ASN A 44 -1.60 15.97 9.26
C ASN A 44 -2.45 16.35 10.49
N ILE A 45 -3.74 16.67 10.29
CA ILE A 45 -4.63 17.21 11.31
C ILE A 45 -5.84 16.30 11.60
N THR A 46 -5.89 15.11 10.99
CA THR A 46 -6.95 14.14 11.25
C THR A 46 -6.94 13.74 12.72
N LYS A 47 -8.12 13.66 13.30
CA LYS A 47 -8.39 13.10 14.63
C LYS A 47 -9.35 11.94 14.48
N SER A 48 -9.21 10.95 15.34
CA SER A 48 -10.10 9.79 15.37
C SER A 48 -10.56 9.53 16.79
N PRO A 49 -11.83 9.21 17.03
CA PRO A 49 -12.31 8.74 18.31
C PRO A 49 -11.89 7.29 18.59
N TYR A 50 -11.37 6.59 17.59
CA TYR A 50 -10.97 5.18 17.66
C TYR A 50 -9.55 5.04 18.21
N GLY A 51 -9.36 4.16 19.19
CA GLY A 51 -8.07 3.58 19.53
C GLY A 51 -7.76 2.40 18.61
N SER A 52 -6.48 2.19 18.31
CA SER A 52 -6.02 1.04 17.50
C SER A 52 -5.05 0.19 18.33
N PRO A 53 -5.54 -0.79 19.10
CA PRO A 53 -4.69 -1.62 19.96
C PRO A 53 -3.81 -2.60 19.17
N SER A 54 -4.21 -2.92 17.94
CA SER A 54 -3.43 -3.71 16.99
C SER A 54 -3.76 -3.29 15.55
N ALA A 55 -2.89 -3.65 14.61
CA ALA A 55 -3.09 -3.31 13.20
C ALA A 55 -4.43 -3.87 12.67
N GLY A 56 -5.25 -3.00 12.11
CA GLY A 56 -6.56 -3.36 11.56
C GLY A 56 -7.71 -3.44 12.57
N VAL A 57 -7.47 -3.16 13.86
CA VAL A 57 -8.51 -3.17 14.90
C VAL A 57 -8.72 -1.75 15.42
N PHE A 58 -9.97 -1.28 15.38
CA PHE A 58 -10.38 0.06 15.79
C PHE A 58 -11.48 -0.03 16.84
N LEU A 59 -11.13 0.31 18.08
CA LEU A 59 -12.04 0.25 19.21
C LEU A 59 -12.42 1.65 19.68
N LEU A 60 -13.67 1.81 20.05
CA LEU A 60 -14.18 3.00 20.74
C LEU A 60 -14.18 2.79 22.25
N PRO A 61 -13.99 3.84 23.05
CA PRO A 61 -14.28 3.75 24.49
C PRO A 61 -15.74 3.33 24.72
N ASP A 62 -15.96 2.32 25.56
CA ASP A 62 -17.32 1.87 25.95
C ASP A 62 -18.18 3.01 26.50
N SER A 63 -17.56 3.96 27.22
CA SER A 63 -18.24 5.15 27.72
C SER A 63 -18.83 6.00 26.62
N LEU A 64 -18.10 6.18 25.50
CA LEU A 64 -18.57 6.92 24.34
C LEU A 64 -19.75 6.19 23.67
N GLN A 65 -19.63 4.87 23.45
CA GLN A 65 -20.70 4.08 22.86
C GLN A 65 -21.98 4.11 23.72
N ARG A 66 -21.86 4.05 25.07
CA ARG A 66 -23.00 4.18 25.98
C ARG A 66 -23.65 5.55 25.90
N LEU A 67 -22.89 6.63 25.84
CA LEU A 67 -23.41 7.98 25.68
C LEU A 67 -24.19 8.13 24.36
N VAL A 68 -23.65 7.63 23.26
CA VAL A 68 -24.33 7.67 21.96
C VAL A 68 -25.58 6.80 21.96
N GLN A 69 -25.53 5.60 22.55
CA GLN A 69 -26.65 4.67 22.61
C GLN A 69 -27.79 5.18 23.51
N ALA A 70 -27.48 6.03 24.49
CA ALA A 70 -28.45 6.64 25.38
C ALA A 70 -29.20 7.83 24.78
N ILE A 71 -28.85 8.28 23.56
CA ILE A 71 -29.59 9.36 22.90
C ILE A 71 -30.99 8.86 22.54
N PRO A 72 -32.07 9.54 23.00
CA PRO A 72 -33.43 9.09 22.73
C PRO A 72 -33.78 9.06 21.26
N LEU A 73 -34.57 8.05 20.86
CA LEU A 73 -35.20 7.96 19.57
C LEU A 73 -36.60 8.62 19.62
N PRO A 74 -37.15 9.09 18.47
CA PRO A 74 -36.71 8.86 17.10
C PRO A 74 -35.55 9.76 16.65
N SER A 75 -34.86 9.31 15.61
CA SER A 75 -33.82 10.10 14.94
C SER A 75 -34.41 11.37 14.33
N GLY A 76 -33.71 12.48 14.46
CA GLY A 76 -34.13 13.77 13.93
C GLY A 76 -33.08 14.84 14.22
N ALA A 77 -33.41 16.10 14.03
CA ALA A 77 -32.48 17.21 14.22
C ALA A 77 -31.89 17.24 15.64
N ALA A 78 -32.71 17.04 16.68
CA ALA A 78 -32.27 17.01 18.08
C ALA A 78 -31.33 15.83 18.36
N TYR A 79 -31.62 14.64 17.83
CA TYR A 79 -30.72 13.47 17.89
C TYR A 79 -29.38 13.79 17.27
N ASN A 80 -29.37 14.33 16.04
CA ASN A 80 -28.15 14.64 15.32
C ASN A 80 -27.32 15.72 16.04
N ALA A 81 -27.93 16.75 16.56
CA ALA A 81 -27.26 17.79 17.32
C ALA A 81 -26.55 17.21 18.57
N ARG A 82 -27.22 16.34 19.32
CA ARG A 82 -26.63 15.69 20.50
C ARG A 82 -25.50 14.72 20.11
N LEU A 83 -25.67 13.93 19.06
CA LEU A 83 -24.65 13.05 18.53
C LEU A 83 -23.40 13.83 18.10
N ILE A 84 -23.58 14.92 17.35
CA ILE A 84 -22.46 15.80 16.93
C ILE A 84 -21.74 16.38 18.14
N GLY A 85 -22.48 16.86 19.17
CA GLY A 85 -21.88 17.37 20.41
C GLY A 85 -20.97 16.33 21.08
N ILE A 86 -21.49 15.13 21.32
CA ILE A 86 -20.72 14.04 21.96
C ILE A 86 -19.48 13.69 21.14
N LEU A 87 -19.60 13.56 19.82
CA LEU A 87 -18.48 13.22 18.95
C LEU A 87 -17.46 14.35 18.86
N THR A 88 -17.90 15.62 18.86
CA THR A 88 -17.01 16.79 18.86
C THR A 88 -16.19 16.85 20.14
N ASP A 89 -16.80 16.65 21.29
CA ASP A 89 -16.10 16.63 22.59
C ASP A 89 -15.04 15.52 22.61
N GLN A 90 -15.39 14.33 22.12
CA GLN A 90 -14.45 13.21 22.02
C GLN A 90 -13.29 13.54 21.05
N LEU A 91 -13.58 14.10 19.88
CA LEU A 91 -12.54 14.46 18.91
C LEU A 91 -11.64 15.59 19.43
N ASN A 92 -12.19 16.55 20.20
CA ASN A 92 -11.38 17.61 20.81
C ASN A 92 -10.34 17.05 21.79
N SER A 93 -10.70 16.00 22.53
CA SER A 93 -9.81 15.31 23.48
C SER A 93 -8.89 14.26 22.81
N SER A 94 -9.16 13.88 21.57
CA SER A 94 -8.37 12.86 20.86
C SER A 94 -7.06 13.43 20.32
N ALA A 95 -6.02 12.59 20.33
CA ALA A 95 -4.74 12.91 19.72
C ALA A 95 -4.84 13.01 18.19
N LEU A 96 -3.90 13.73 17.59
CA LEU A 96 -3.76 13.75 16.13
C LEU A 96 -3.36 12.37 15.62
N THR A 97 -3.99 11.94 14.55
CA THR A 97 -3.73 10.68 13.83
C THR A 97 -3.36 11.01 12.38
N PRO A 98 -2.12 11.45 12.12
CA PRO A 98 -1.71 11.78 10.76
C PRO A 98 -1.83 10.57 9.83
N THR A 99 -2.38 10.77 8.64
CA THR A 99 -2.49 9.74 7.62
C THR A 99 -1.50 9.97 6.51
N ARG A 100 -0.58 9.02 6.34
CA ARG A 100 0.49 9.03 5.34
C ARG A 100 0.85 7.62 4.95
N VAL A 101 1.05 7.36 3.67
CA VAL A 101 1.64 6.13 3.16
C VAL A 101 2.98 6.45 2.49
N ASN A 102 4.04 5.78 2.92
CA ASN A 102 5.32 5.80 2.23
C ASN A 102 5.37 4.60 1.27
N THR A 103 5.74 4.86 0.02
CA THR A 103 6.04 3.83 -0.96
C THR A 103 7.54 3.83 -1.22
N ALA A 104 8.24 2.78 -0.79
CA ALA A 104 9.63 2.54 -1.12
C ALA A 104 9.72 1.57 -2.29
N GLU A 105 10.50 1.91 -3.31
CA GLU A 105 10.71 1.10 -4.50
C GLU A 105 12.20 0.89 -4.74
N SER A 106 12.63 -0.37 -4.78
CA SER A 106 13.97 -0.80 -5.17
C SER A 106 13.89 -1.51 -6.51
N LYS A 107 14.71 -1.11 -7.48
CA LYS A 107 14.77 -1.73 -8.80
C LYS A 107 16.20 -2.03 -9.17
N VAL A 108 16.41 -3.24 -9.71
CA VAL A 108 17.68 -3.66 -10.29
C VAL A 108 17.43 -4.21 -11.69
N ARG A 109 18.26 -3.82 -12.65
CA ARG A 109 18.21 -4.35 -14.01
C ARG A 109 19.61 -4.64 -14.49
N LEU A 110 19.84 -5.88 -14.90
CA LEU A 110 21.08 -6.34 -15.53
C LEU A 110 20.78 -6.66 -16.99
N ARG A 111 21.54 -6.06 -17.91
CA ARG A 111 21.52 -6.37 -19.33
C ARG A 111 22.88 -6.92 -19.77
N GLY A 112 22.85 -7.94 -20.60
CA GLY A 112 24.07 -8.55 -21.12
C GLY A 112 23.98 -8.91 -22.60
N ARG A 113 25.09 -8.69 -23.31
CA ARG A 113 25.32 -9.10 -24.71
C ARG A 113 26.65 -9.86 -24.79
N PRO A 114 26.74 -11.07 -24.20
CA PRO A 114 28.01 -11.79 -24.05
C PRO A 114 28.61 -12.17 -25.40
N VAL A 115 27.75 -12.50 -26.39
CA VAL A 115 28.15 -12.89 -27.74
C VAL A 115 27.28 -12.21 -28.80
N LYS A 116 27.75 -12.16 -30.04
CA LYS A 116 26.99 -11.63 -31.18
C LYS A 116 25.68 -12.41 -31.35
N GLY A 117 24.57 -11.69 -31.54
CA GLY A 117 23.24 -12.26 -31.71
C GLY A 117 22.54 -12.75 -30.46
N PHE A 118 23.15 -12.67 -29.28
CA PHE A 118 22.51 -13.06 -28.03
C PHE A 118 22.49 -11.88 -27.03
N GLN A 119 21.33 -11.62 -26.46
CA GLN A 119 21.17 -10.66 -25.37
C GLN A 119 20.22 -11.19 -24.31
N PHE A 120 20.43 -10.79 -23.07
CA PHE A 120 19.50 -11.08 -21.99
C PHE A 120 19.27 -9.85 -21.11
N GLU A 121 18.15 -9.86 -20.40
CA GLU A 121 17.79 -8.87 -19.41
C GLU A 121 17.19 -9.58 -18.17
N LEU A 122 17.71 -9.23 -17.02
CA LEU A 122 17.15 -9.61 -15.71
C LEU A 122 16.67 -8.34 -15.02
N THR A 123 15.45 -8.35 -14.53
CA THR A 123 14.88 -7.23 -13.77
C THR A 123 14.31 -7.75 -12.47
N GLY A 124 14.66 -7.10 -11.35
CA GLY A 124 14.04 -7.27 -10.05
C GLY A 124 13.43 -5.94 -9.60
N LEU A 125 12.25 -6.00 -9.02
CA LEU A 125 11.56 -4.87 -8.41
C LEU A 125 11.02 -5.30 -7.06
N GLU A 126 11.27 -4.52 -6.04
CA GLU A 126 10.60 -4.60 -4.76
C GLU A 126 9.90 -3.29 -4.46
N ARG A 127 8.63 -3.37 -4.06
CA ARG A 127 7.84 -2.23 -3.61
C ARG A 127 7.25 -2.52 -2.24
N GLN A 128 7.55 -1.65 -1.28
CA GLN A 128 6.98 -1.67 0.07
C GLN A 128 6.08 -0.45 0.25
N ARG A 129 4.91 -0.66 0.83
CA ARG A 129 3.96 0.42 1.18
C ARG A 129 3.62 0.30 2.64
N GLU A 130 3.92 1.35 3.41
CA GLU A 130 3.71 1.37 4.85
C GLU A 130 3.13 2.69 5.33
N GLY A 131 2.26 2.62 6.34
CA GLY A 131 1.64 3.79 6.95
C GLY A 131 0.15 3.63 7.19
N SER A 132 -0.60 4.70 6.95
CA SER A 132 -2.05 4.70 7.05
C SER A 132 -2.69 5.63 6.02
N MET A 133 -3.90 5.28 5.58
CA MET A 133 -4.70 6.08 4.65
C MET A 133 -6.14 6.19 5.13
N PRO A 134 -6.87 7.27 4.77
CA PRO A 134 -8.28 7.39 5.10
C PRO A 134 -9.09 6.31 4.40
N GLN A 135 -9.96 5.65 5.15
CA GLN A 135 -10.85 4.60 4.66
C GLN A 135 -12.26 4.83 5.22
N GLY A 136 -13.22 4.97 4.32
CA GLY A 136 -14.63 4.97 4.70
C GLY A 136 -15.09 3.58 5.14
N ALA A 137 -15.81 3.51 6.25
CA ALA A 137 -16.44 2.30 6.76
C ALA A 137 -17.91 2.60 7.07
N ALA A 138 -18.82 1.72 6.65
CA ALA A 138 -20.25 1.95 6.75
C ALA A 138 -20.92 0.99 7.75
N PHE A 139 -22.01 1.49 8.38
CA PHE A 139 -22.98 0.69 9.12
C PHE A 139 -24.36 0.91 8.51
N GLY A 140 -24.77 0.02 7.62
CA GLY A 140 -26.00 0.18 6.85
C GLY A 140 -25.93 1.29 5.80
N VAL A 141 -27.08 1.83 5.40
CA VAL A 141 -27.20 2.69 4.22
C VAL A 141 -26.81 4.15 4.47
N SER A 142 -26.90 4.65 5.70
CA SER A 142 -26.81 6.08 6.00
C SER A 142 -25.75 6.47 7.03
N ASN A 143 -25.00 5.53 7.54
CA ASN A 143 -24.01 5.79 8.58
C ASN A 143 -22.63 5.38 8.10
N ALA A 144 -21.71 6.32 8.02
CA ALA A 144 -20.33 6.10 7.65
C ALA A 144 -19.40 6.73 8.69
N ILE A 145 -18.24 6.14 8.85
CA ILE A 145 -17.13 6.64 9.65
C ILE A 145 -15.87 6.63 8.78
N GLU A 146 -14.89 7.43 9.16
CA GLU A 146 -13.56 7.37 8.58
C GLU A 146 -12.59 6.70 9.56
N LEU A 147 -11.82 5.76 9.07
CA LEU A 147 -10.78 5.05 9.78
C LEU A 147 -9.41 5.36 9.16
N ALA A 148 -8.38 5.39 9.97
CA ALA A 148 -7.00 5.44 9.50
C ALA A 148 -6.53 4.02 9.14
N LEU A 149 -6.96 3.52 7.95
CA LEU A 149 -6.61 2.18 7.47
C LEU A 149 -5.09 1.98 7.47
N PRO A 150 -4.56 1.06 8.28
CA PRO A 150 -3.14 0.76 8.24
C PRO A 150 -2.78 0.04 6.95
N VAL A 151 -1.66 0.43 6.36
CA VAL A 151 -1.11 -0.15 5.13
C VAL A 151 0.23 -0.78 5.46
N SER A 152 0.38 -2.08 5.19
CA SER A 152 1.63 -2.82 5.29
C SER A 152 1.66 -3.88 4.19
N GLN A 153 2.17 -3.49 3.03
CA GLN A 153 2.12 -4.29 1.80
C GLN A 153 3.51 -4.39 1.19
N ARG A 154 3.83 -5.55 0.62
CA ARG A 154 5.06 -5.80 -0.12
C ARG A 154 4.77 -6.49 -1.43
N THR A 155 5.34 -5.98 -2.52
CA THR A 155 5.32 -6.62 -3.84
C THR A 155 6.75 -6.89 -4.27
N VAL A 156 7.03 -8.10 -4.74
CA VAL A 156 8.30 -8.48 -5.33
C VAL A 156 8.04 -9.02 -6.74
N ASP A 157 8.63 -8.37 -7.73
CA ASP A 157 8.55 -8.77 -9.14
C ASP A 157 9.94 -9.18 -9.63
N GLY A 158 10.00 -10.27 -10.36
CA GLY A 158 11.19 -10.74 -11.07
C GLY A 158 10.87 -11.03 -12.52
N GLN A 159 11.77 -10.66 -13.43
CA GLN A 159 11.65 -10.98 -14.84
C GLN A 159 13.00 -11.33 -15.44
N ALA A 160 13.04 -12.40 -16.22
CA ALA A 160 14.16 -12.78 -17.07
C ALA A 160 13.69 -12.80 -18.51
N ALA A 161 14.46 -12.23 -19.41
CA ALA A 161 14.22 -12.30 -20.85
C ALA A 161 15.53 -12.60 -21.60
N ALA A 162 15.46 -13.40 -22.63
CA ALA A 162 16.57 -13.67 -23.54
C ALA A 162 16.10 -13.50 -24.99
N THR A 163 16.95 -12.93 -25.81
CA THR A 163 16.71 -12.77 -27.25
C THR A 163 17.90 -13.30 -28.00
N PHE A 164 17.63 -14.16 -28.96
CA PHE A 164 18.61 -14.70 -29.92
C PHE A 164 18.26 -14.21 -31.32
N MET A 165 19.25 -13.70 -32.02
CA MET A 165 19.11 -13.18 -33.40
C MET A 165 20.17 -13.84 -34.30
N HIS A 166 19.73 -14.49 -35.37
CA HIS A 166 20.61 -15.06 -36.35
C HIS A 166 20.01 -14.87 -37.75
N LYS A 167 20.70 -14.12 -38.61
CA LYS A 167 20.20 -13.69 -39.94
C LYS A 167 18.81 -13.04 -39.79
N ASP A 168 17.79 -13.59 -40.42
CA ASP A 168 16.42 -13.10 -40.39
C ASP A 168 15.58 -13.65 -39.23
N LEU A 169 16.13 -14.65 -38.49
CA LEU A 169 15.43 -15.26 -37.34
C LEU A 169 15.71 -14.50 -36.05
N THR A 170 14.64 -14.12 -35.38
CA THR A 170 14.67 -13.60 -33.99
C THR A 170 13.81 -14.49 -33.09
N VAL A 171 14.39 -14.99 -32.04
CA VAL A 171 13.69 -15.73 -30.97
C VAL A 171 13.80 -14.96 -29.66
N ARG A 172 12.68 -14.67 -29.04
CA ARG A 172 12.64 -14.06 -27.72
C ARG A 172 11.85 -14.94 -26.75
N ALA A 173 12.44 -15.25 -25.60
CA ALA A 173 11.77 -15.93 -24.49
C ALA A 173 11.82 -15.03 -23.26
N SER A 174 10.74 -15.02 -22.48
CA SER A 174 10.70 -14.33 -21.20
C SER A 174 9.90 -15.12 -20.16
N LEU A 175 10.35 -15.02 -18.91
CA LEU A 175 9.71 -15.58 -17.73
C LEU A 175 9.62 -14.48 -16.66
N GLY A 176 8.46 -14.34 -16.04
CA GLY A 176 8.23 -13.39 -14.96
C GLY A 176 7.46 -14.01 -13.81
N ALA A 177 7.77 -13.55 -12.60
CA ALA A 177 7.04 -13.90 -11.40
C ALA A 177 6.77 -12.64 -10.56
N SER A 178 5.60 -12.61 -9.92
CA SER A 178 5.19 -11.54 -9.02
C SER A 178 4.60 -12.15 -7.76
N VAL A 179 5.00 -11.65 -6.59
CA VAL A 179 4.45 -12.03 -5.28
C VAL A 179 4.00 -10.76 -4.57
N PHE A 180 2.72 -10.71 -4.22
CA PHE A 180 2.14 -9.67 -3.39
C PHE A 180 1.82 -10.23 -2.01
N LYS A 181 2.21 -9.51 -0.96
CA LYS A 181 1.87 -9.80 0.44
C LYS A 181 1.22 -8.60 1.10
N ASN A 182 0.15 -8.86 1.84
CA ASN A 182 -0.52 -7.89 2.70
C ASN A 182 -0.49 -8.39 4.14
N ASN A 183 0.26 -7.71 5.00
CA ASN A 183 0.42 -8.08 6.41
C ASN A 183 -0.83 -7.80 7.25
N ILE A 184 -1.83 -7.13 6.67
CA ILE A 184 -3.09 -6.78 7.33
C ILE A 184 -4.22 -7.32 6.46
N SER A 185 -4.80 -8.44 6.91
CA SER A 185 -5.82 -9.15 6.13
C SER A 185 -7.24 -8.65 6.37
N THR A 186 -7.49 -8.04 7.54
CA THR A 186 -8.84 -7.71 7.97
C THR A 186 -8.87 -6.39 8.73
N LEU A 187 -9.92 -5.63 8.53
CA LEU A 187 -10.29 -4.45 9.29
C LEU A 187 -11.48 -4.79 10.17
N ILE A 188 -11.40 -4.45 11.46
CA ILE A 188 -12.49 -4.60 12.44
C ILE A 188 -12.65 -3.26 13.15
N TRP A 189 -13.89 -2.80 13.31
CA TRP A 189 -14.16 -1.54 13.99
C TRP A 189 -15.44 -1.59 14.80
N ASP A 190 -15.46 -0.88 15.94
CA ASP A 190 -16.65 -0.78 16.76
C ASP A 190 -17.71 0.12 16.12
N ASN A 191 -18.97 -0.28 16.26
CA ASN A 191 -20.10 0.53 15.86
C ASN A 191 -20.31 1.66 16.90
N PRO A 192 -20.23 2.94 16.53
CA PRO A 192 -20.36 4.03 17.47
C PRO A 192 -21.74 4.10 18.15
N ARG A 193 -22.75 3.45 17.59
CA ARG A 193 -24.13 3.46 18.09
C ARG A 193 -24.53 2.21 18.86
N ARG A 194 -23.64 1.20 18.95
CA ARG A 194 -23.96 -0.10 19.52
C ARG A 194 -22.76 -0.68 20.26
N LEU A 195 -22.97 -0.95 21.54
CA LEU A 195 -22.00 -1.67 22.38
C LEU A 195 -22.18 -3.19 22.29
N THR A 196 -23.41 -3.66 22.05
CA THR A 196 -23.77 -5.08 21.99
C THR A 196 -24.55 -5.39 20.72
N ASP A 197 -24.40 -6.61 20.22
CA ASP A 197 -25.14 -7.10 19.05
C ASP A 197 -26.64 -7.17 19.32
N THR A 198 -27.43 -6.98 18.26
CA THR A 198 -28.84 -7.27 18.21
C THR A 198 -29.10 -8.25 17.07
N THR A 199 -30.32 -8.75 16.91
CA THR A 199 -30.71 -9.63 15.80
C THR A 199 -30.52 -9.00 14.42
N THR A 200 -30.46 -7.67 14.33
CA THR A 200 -30.44 -6.95 13.04
C THR A 200 -29.24 -6.00 12.89
N ILE A 201 -28.53 -5.67 13.96
CA ILE A 201 -27.43 -4.70 13.94
C ILE A 201 -26.27 -5.24 14.77
N SER A 202 -25.10 -5.30 14.15
CA SER A 202 -23.86 -5.69 14.82
C SER A 202 -23.23 -4.52 15.59
N SER A 203 -22.58 -4.87 16.72
CA SER A 203 -21.73 -3.96 17.49
C SER A 203 -20.40 -3.70 16.80
N ARG A 204 -20.02 -4.49 15.83
CA ARG A 204 -18.75 -4.37 15.06
C ARG A 204 -18.99 -4.49 13.58
N GLY A 205 -18.23 -3.69 12.82
CA GLY A 205 -18.05 -3.88 11.40
C GLY A 205 -16.78 -4.67 11.11
N ARG A 206 -16.77 -5.36 9.97
CA ARG A 206 -15.63 -6.10 9.45
C ARG A 206 -15.50 -5.93 7.94
N MET A 207 -14.27 -5.80 7.47
CA MET A 207 -13.95 -5.77 6.04
C MET A 207 -12.66 -6.56 5.81
N ASP A 208 -12.67 -7.49 4.89
CA ASP A 208 -11.46 -8.18 4.47
C ASP A 208 -10.72 -7.32 3.44
N LEU A 209 -9.40 -7.29 3.56
CA LEU A 209 -8.50 -6.53 2.71
C LEU A 209 -7.92 -7.44 1.61
N SER A 210 -7.20 -6.84 0.67
CA SER A 210 -6.61 -7.57 -0.45
C SER A 210 -5.77 -8.77 0.03
N PRO A 211 -6.09 -9.99 -0.41
CA PRO A 211 -5.36 -11.18 -0.02
C PRO A 211 -3.97 -11.24 -0.66
N ASP A 212 -3.08 -12.03 -0.09
CA ASP A 212 -1.82 -12.42 -0.71
C ASP A 212 -2.09 -13.08 -2.07
N ASN A 213 -1.23 -12.81 -3.03
CA ASN A 213 -1.30 -13.47 -4.33
C ASN A 213 0.08 -13.68 -4.94
N HIS A 214 0.15 -14.58 -5.92
CA HIS A 214 1.33 -14.79 -6.75
C HIS A 214 0.91 -15.06 -8.19
N VAL A 215 1.76 -14.62 -9.12
CA VAL A 215 1.55 -14.80 -10.56
C VAL A 215 2.87 -15.24 -11.19
N VAL A 216 2.80 -16.23 -12.09
CA VAL A 216 3.91 -16.61 -12.96
C VAL A 216 3.44 -16.49 -14.41
N ARG A 217 4.28 -15.95 -15.29
CA ARG A 217 3.97 -15.78 -16.70
C ARG A 217 5.19 -16.08 -17.55
N GLY A 218 4.97 -16.78 -18.66
CA GLY A 218 5.97 -17.06 -19.69
C GLY A 218 5.49 -16.58 -21.05
N GLN A 219 6.42 -16.15 -21.90
CA GLN A 219 6.14 -15.75 -23.27
C GLN A 219 7.29 -16.18 -24.18
N ILE A 220 6.97 -16.67 -25.37
CA ILE A 220 7.90 -16.92 -26.45
C ILE A 220 7.38 -16.17 -27.68
N ALA A 221 8.26 -15.45 -28.36
CA ALA A 221 7.97 -14.77 -29.63
C ALA A 221 9.01 -15.13 -30.67
N LEU A 222 8.55 -15.33 -31.89
CA LEU A 222 9.35 -15.65 -33.07
C LEU A 222 9.13 -14.54 -34.10
N GLY A 223 10.20 -14.08 -34.76
CA GLY A 223 10.19 -13.15 -35.86
C GLY A 223 11.05 -13.71 -37.00
N LEU A 224 10.57 -13.59 -38.23
CA LEU A 224 11.23 -13.99 -39.46
C LEU A 224 11.36 -12.78 -40.37
#